data_3360d8efd4ec9ed4d4a1ee797b627763
#
_entry.id   3360d8efd4ec9ed4d4a1ee797b627763
#
_cell.length_a   1.000
_cell.length_b   1.000
_cell.length_c   1.000
_cell.angle_alpha   90.00
_cell.angle_beta   90.00
_cell.angle_gamma   90.00
#
_symmetry.space_group_name_H-M   'P 1'
#
loop_
_entity.id
_entity.type
_entity.pdbx_description
1 polymer ?
#
loop_
_entity_poly.entity_id
_entity_poly.type
_entity_poly.pdbx_seq_one_letter_code
_entity_poly.pdbx_strand_id
1 'polypeptide(L)'
;MAKWFSKKSKHMRDFDEDAAGIHANHADTDAFTRAEPSTTPQTLGNARQASVASAREAQGTFDSPFTREPLIGNTNAQSGWKARSAEDLEPHTVRRAYAAPSSEPTHTRHARIGVAQHAKSRAEGVSAYAQKRRGSKRHRKLKIFFGIFATLLIAASAVALWWLFDTNAKLRNGLDANLQSALVKAKDSDPFYMLLLGVDKDEDRSENWGSDTSNFRADTIILARVDPKNKKITLISIPRDTMVDMGADGKQKINAAYSLGGAANMVKVVSKFANVNISHYAEVDFESFTKIVDSIGGVDVNLPQPVKDVQYAGIDLPAGEQTLNGEQALGLSRSRHAYDDYGGGDFYRAANQRMILMAIAKKVLKLDPAAMASAVSQIADSVTTDMSVTDIVGLALQFRGINTAEDMYSGRTPTESQLIDGVWYEIVDKDAWRTMLSRVEKGLPPLEDANTDETTGVTGTVAGDPSAESSIKPDYTGDVAVMNGTDKQGLAAQKAAALKTAGYNAFAENSDENLDSSSIIYDGTKEGRAKAYGVAKTLNIPTSAIKPNDGSYPTDVDITVILGAEQIT
;
A
#
# COMPACT_ATOMS: atom_id res chain seq x y z
N MET A 1 -9.17 -32.52 -46.14
CA MET A 1 -10.14 -32.41 -45.01
C MET A 1 -10.92 -33.67 -44.70
N ALA A 2 -11.45 -34.47 -45.65
CA ALA A 2 -12.23 -35.71 -45.33
C ALA A 2 -11.43 -36.91 -44.78
N LYS A 3 -10.10 -36.89 -44.70
CA LYS A 3 -9.25 -37.97 -44.16
C LYS A 3 -8.82 -37.79 -42.71
N TRP A 4 -9.07 -36.64 -42.14
CA TRP A 4 -8.65 -36.32 -40.77
C TRP A 4 -9.70 -36.70 -39.70
N PHE A 5 -10.99 -36.63 -40.04
CA PHE A 5 -12.10 -37.08 -39.17
C PHE A 5 -12.21 -38.60 -39.00
N SER A 6 -11.58 -39.42 -39.87
CA SER A 6 -11.63 -40.91 -39.82
C SER A 6 -10.65 -41.54 -38.80
N LYS A 7 -9.72 -40.77 -38.24
CA LYS A 7 -8.70 -41.31 -37.31
C LYS A 7 -9.06 -41.19 -35.84
N LYS A 8 -9.98 -40.28 -35.50
CA LYS A 8 -10.41 -40.05 -34.07
C LYS A 8 -11.50 -41.04 -33.61
N SER A 9 -12.20 -41.74 -34.52
CA SER A 9 -13.27 -42.69 -34.11
C SER A 9 -12.77 -44.12 -33.84
N LYS A 10 -11.47 -44.42 -34.04
CA LYS A 10 -10.90 -45.75 -33.80
C LYS A 10 -10.18 -45.93 -32.46
N HIS A 11 -9.92 -44.83 -31.73
CA HIS A 11 -9.24 -44.90 -30.42
C HIS A 11 -10.19 -44.81 -29.23
N MET A 12 -11.49 -44.70 -29.44
CA MET A 12 -12.50 -44.60 -28.40
C MET A 12 -13.38 -45.84 -28.22
N ARG A 13 -12.96 -46.98 -28.80
CA ARG A 13 -13.70 -48.28 -28.71
C ARG A 13 -12.94 -49.41 -28.04
N ASP A 14 -11.74 -49.19 -27.50
CA ASP A 14 -10.94 -50.24 -26.87
C ASP A 14 -10.72 -50.06 -25.37
N PHE A 15 -11.62 -49.34 -24.67
CA PHE A 15 -11.54 -49.14 -23.19
C PHE A 15 -12.78 -49.57 -22.39
N ASP A 16 -13.70 -50.34 -23.00
CA ASP A 16 -14.93 -50.83 -22.32
C ASP A 16 -15.06 -52.37 -22.35
N GLU A 17 -13.99 -53.11 -22.10
CA GLU A 17 -14.09 -54.54 -21.79
C GLU A 17 -12.96 -54.97 -20.84
N ASP A 18 -13.04 -54.58 -19.55
CA ASP A 18 -12.41 -55.32 -18.45
C ASP A 18 -12.82 -54.70 -17.10
N ALA A 19 -14.06 -54.93 -16.68
CA ALA A 19 -14.45 -54.91 -15.28
C ALA A 19 -15.82 -55.58 -15.08
N ALA A 20 -15.85 -56.86 -15.23
CA ALA A 20 -16.93 -57.68 -14.68
C ALA A 20 -16.32 -58.75 -13.78
N GLY A 21 -16.60 -58.67 -12.52
CA GLY A 21 -16.34 -59.74 -11.58
C GLY A 21 -15.80 -59.27 -10.22
N ILE A 22 -16.68 -59.14 -9.26
CA ILE A 22 -16.64 -59.83 -7.96
C ILE A 22 -17.92 -59.43 -7.15
N HIS A 23 -18.65 -60.48 -6.81
CA HIS A 23 -19.88 -60.61 -6.03
C HIS A 23 -19.91 -59.85 -4.67
N ALA A 24 -21.05 -59.19 -4.38
CA ALA A 24 -22.20 -59.64 -3.55
C ALA A 24 -21.89 -60.03 -2.10
N ASN A 25 -22.48 -59.31 -1.17
CA ASN A 25 -23.46 -59.80 -0.20
C ASN A 25 -23.93 -58.71 0.80
N HIS A 26 -25.29 -58.64 0.84
CA HIS A 26 -26.19 -58.52 1.99
C HIS A 26 -25.93 -57.39 3.05
N ALA A 27 -26.89 -56.72 3.53
CA ALA A 27 -28.35 -56.72 3.60
C ALA A 27 -28.75 -55.53 4.48
N ASP A 28 -29.86 -55.05 4.22
CA ASP A 28 -31.12 -54.81 4.92
C ASP A 28 -31.38 -53.42 5.48
N THR A 29 -32.54 -52.93 4.98
CA THR A 29 -33.69 -52.26 5.63
C THR A 29 -33.41 -50.92 6.30
N ASP A 30 -34.16 -49.85 6.13
CA ASP A 30 -35.57 -49.59 5.89
C ASP A 30 -35.79 -48.11 5.54
N ALA A 31 -36.65 -47.91 4.58
CA ALA A 31 -37.77 -47.01 4.46
C ALA A 31 -37.84 -45.71 5.28
N PHE A 32 -37.97 -44.58 4.59
CA PHE A 32 -39.10 -43.67 4.80
C PHE A 32 -39.23 -42.66 3.65
N THR A 33 -40.25 -42.93 2.84
CA THR A 33 -41.27 -42.07 2.21
C THR A 33 -40.94 -40.62 1.82
N ARG A 34 -40.94 -40.47 0.55
CA ARG A 34 -41.42 -39.47 -0.41
C ARG A 34 -42.61 -38.63 0.07
N ALA A 35 -42.52 -37.31 -0.13
CA ALA A 35 -43.66 -36.45 -0.43
C ALA A 35 -43.19 -35.21 -1.18
N GLU A 36 -43.61 -35.11 -2.42
CA GLU A 36 -43.60 -33.92 -3.27
C GLU A 36 -45.00 -33.26 -3.24
N PRO A 37 -45.22 -32.08 -3.91
CA PRO A 37 -45.81 -30.90 -3.33
C PRO A 37 -47.20 -30.60 -3.88
N SER A 38 -47.94 -29.71 -3.25
CA SER A 38 -49.13 -29.08 -3.88
C SER A 38 -49.35 -27.63 -3.45
N THR A 39 -49.22 -26.76 -4.48
CA THR A 39 -50.14 -25.65 -4.87
C THR A 39 -50.85 -24.82 -3.82
N THR A 40 -50.52 -23.53 -3.82
CA THR A 40 -51.31 -22.27 -3.79
C THR A 40 -52.84 -22.32 -3.65
N PRO A 41 -53.54 -21.19 -3.39
CA PRO A 41 -53.39 -20.06 -2.48
C PRO A 41 -54.72 -19.77 -1.70
N GLN A 42 -54.70 -19.00 -0.65
CA GLN A 42 -55.89 -18.21 -0.24
C GLN A 42 -55.57 -17.02 0.66
N THR A 43 -56.03 -15.93 0.19
CA THR A 43 -56.39 -14.62 0.68
C THR A 43 -57.05 -14.49 2.06
N LEU A 44 -57.01 -13.22 2.55
CA LEU A 44 -57.75 -12.54 3.63
C LEU A 44 -56.92 -12.40 4.91
N GLY A 45 -56.79 -11.24 5.49
CA GLY A 45 -57.34 -9.93 5.32
C GLY A 45 -57.03 -9.09 6.55
N ASN A 46 -56.88 -7.82 6.28
CA ASN A 46 -57.19 -6.69 7.15
C ASN A 46 -56.53 -6.47 8.52
N ALA A 47 -55.89 -5.36 8.57
CA ALA A 47 -56.12 -4.14 9.35
C ALA A 47 -55.02 -3.88 10.39
N ARG A 48 -54.29 -2.79 10.34
CA ARG A 48 -54.77 -1.45 10.70
C ARG A 48 -53.74 -0.41 10.33
N GLN A 49 -54.24 0.60 9.64
CA GLN A 49 -53.68 1.95 9.54
C GLN A 49 -53.65 2.63 10.91
N ALA A 50 -52.60 3.38 11.15
CA ALA A 50 -52.57 4.63 11.91
C ALA A 50 -51.16 5.16 11.75
N SER A 51 -50.84 6.35 11.45
CA SER A 51 -51.53 7.56 11.01
C SER A 51 -50.39 8.55 10.79
N VAL A 52 -50.41 9.16 9.64
CA VAL A 52 -49.59 10.34 9.31
C VAL A 52 -50.08 11.49 10.17
N ALA A 53 -49.18 12.18 10.86
CA ALA A 53 -49.47 13.51 11.38
C ALA A 53 -48.25 14.40 11.11
N SER A 54 -48.47 15.25 10.15
CA SER A 54 -47.78 16.48 9.90
C SER A 54 -47.72 17.38 11.14
N ALA A 55 -46.59 18.00 11.39
CA ALA A 55 -46.56 19.27 12.08
C ALA A 55 -45.62 20.22 11.31
N ARG A 56 -46.28 21.20 10.77
CA ARG A 56 -45.75 22.42 10.15
C ARG A 56 -45.29 23.37 11.23
N GLU A 57 -44.23 24.13 10.85
CA GLU A 57 -43.97 25.52 11.18
C GLU A 57 -43.85 25.95 12.64
N ALA A 58 -42.63 26.33 13.01
CA ALA A 58 -42.41 27.54 13.78
C ALA A 58 -41.18 28.26 13.25
N GLN A 59 -41.42 29.32 12.52
CA GLN A 59 -40.46 30.38 12.18
C GLN A 59 -40.07 31.10 13.48
N GLY A 60 -38.78 31.27 13.66
CA GLY A 60 -38.21 32.15 14.67
C GLY A 60 -37.02 32.87 14.06
N THR A 61 -37.31 34.01 13.49
CA THR A 61 -36.36 35.05 13.09
C THR A 61 -35.52 35.51 14.25
N PHE A 62 -34.21 35.52 14.12
CA PHE A 62 -33.37 36.51 14.82
C PHE A 62 -32.33 37.05 13.85
N ASP A 63 -32.42 38.35 13.76
CA ASP A 63 -31.67 39.28 12.92
C ASP A 63 -30.15 39.19 13.12
N SER A 64 -29.49 39.29 12.00
CA SER A 64 -28.15 39.85 11.83
C SER A 64 -28.17 41.37 12.13
N PRO A 65 -27.11 42.03 12.63
CA PRO A 65 -26.29 42.66 11.61
C PRO A 65 -24.79 42.77 11.96
N PHE A 66 -23.94 42.68 11.00
CA PHE A 66 -22.90 43.67 10.69
C PHE A 66 -22.08 43.22 9.46
N THR A 67 -22.58 43.59 8.32
CA THR A 67 -21.78 43.84 7.12
C THR A 67 -20.97 45.12 7.25
N ARG A 68 -19.70 45.10 6.92
CA ARG A 68 -18.96 46.19 6.30
C ARG A 68 -17.76 45.66 5.52
N GLU A 69 -17.85 45.65 4.25
CA GLU A 69 -16.78 45.81 3.27
C GLU A 69 -16.74 47.28 2.79
N PRO A 70 -15.82 47.63 1.86
CA PRO A 70 -14.38 47.82 2.01
C PRO A 70 -13.98 49.26 1.71
N LEU A 71 -12.79 49.67 2.06
CA LEU A 71 -12.20 50.90 1.46
C LEU A 71 -10.73 50.64 1.12
N ILE A 72 -10.49 50.75 -0.14
CA ILE A 72 -9.23 50.87 -0.86
C ILE A 72 -8.47 52.11 -0.38
N GLY A 73 -7.18 51.96 -0.13
CA GLY A 73 -6.31 53.10 0.15
C GLY A 73 -4.84 52.70 0.08
N ASN A 74 -4.29 52.84 -1.08
CA ASN A 74 -2.89 52.77 -1.43
C ASN A 74 -2.11 53.92 -0.81
N THR A 75 -0.99 53.69 -0.09
CA THR A 75 0.21 54.54 -0.18
C THR A 75 1.42 53.87 0.45
N ASN A 76 2.48 53.88 -0.31
CA ASN A 76 3.88 53.62 0.07
C ASN A 76 4.37 54.47 1.26
N ALA A 77 5.07 53.89 2.21
CA ALA A 77 6.19 54.52 2.88
C ALA A 77 7.17 53.49 3.45
N GLN A 78 8.28 53.39 2.80
CA GLN A 78 9.53 52.84 3.36
C GLN A 78 9.96 53.70 4.56
N SER A 79 10.33 53.11 5.67
CA SER A 79 11.32 53.69 6.59
C SER A 79 12.05 52.59 7.35
N GLY A 80 13.31 52.49 6.99
CA GLY A 80 14.30 51.65 7.64
C GLY A 80 14.65 52.18 9.03
N TRP A 81 14.88 51.28 9.96
CA TRP A 81 15.54 51.55 11.21
C TRP A 81 16.96 51.06 11.14
N LYS A 82 17.89 52.03 11.01
CA LYS A 82 19.32 51.85 11.26
C LYS A 82 19.58 51.99 12.76
N ALA A 83 20.32 51.06 13.32
CA ALA A 83 20.94 51.14 14.62
C ALA A 83 21.94 52.33 14.64
N ARG A 84 21.88 53.11 15.70
CA ARG A 84 22.94 54.11 16.05
C ARG A 84 23.66 53.66 17.31
N SER A 85 24.96 53.57 17.14
CA SER A 85 25.97 53.41 18.15
C SER A 85 25.98 54.57 19.15
N ALA A 86 26.28 54.21 20.39
CA ALA A 86 26.56 55.13 21.48
C ALA A 86 28.00 55.68 21.32
N GLU A 87 28.10 56.95 21.12
CA GLU A 87 29.29 57.76 21.43
C GLU A 87 28.85 59.23 21.46
N ASP A 88 29.47 60.01 22.40
CA ASP A 88 29.39 61.45 22.59
C ASP A 88 28.22 61.99 23.45
N LEU A 89 28.55 62.25 24.71
CA LEU A 89 28.22 63.49 25.44
C LEU A 89 29.15 63.65 26.64
N GLU A 90 30.10 64.54 26.51
CA GLU A 90 30.97 65.10 27.53
C GLU A 90 30.23 66.08 28.47
N PRO A 91 30.80 66.43 29.64
CA PRO A 91 30.06 66.99 30.81
C PRO A 91 30.12 68.52 30.89
N HIS A 92 29.05 69.12 31.30
CA HIS A 92 29.06 70.56 31.73
C HIS A 92 29.17 70.66 33.21
N THR A 93 30.29 71.25 33.64
CA THR A 93 30.61 71.83 34.92
C THR A 93 29.72 73.05 35.27
N VAL A 94 29.20 73.14 36.48
CA VAL A 94 28.84 74.42 37.13
C VAL A 94 29.40 74.44 38.53
N ARG A 95 30.40 75.34 38.67
CA ARG A 95 30.95 75.85 39.94
C ARG A 95 29.92 76.71 40.62
N ARG A 96 29.80 76.61 41.94
CA ARG A 96 29.58 77.79 42.80
C ARG A 96 30.29 77.61 44.14
N ALA A 97 31.20 78.52 44.34
CA ALA A 97 31.94 78.74 45.56
C ALA A 97 31.10 79.53 46.58
N TYR A 98 31.25 79.24 47.84
CA TYR A 98 31.21 80.29 48.92
C TYR A 98 32.19 79.92 50.02
N ALA A 99 32.82 80.99 50.49
CA ALA A 99 34.02 81.13 51.28
C ALA A 99 33.85 80.75 52.78
N ALA A 100 35.03 80.56 53.38
CA ALA A 100 35.28 80.38 54.78
C ALA A 100 35.13 81.71 55.58
N PRO A 101 35.07 81.66 56.94
CA PRO A 101 36.23 82.20 57.61
C PRO A 101 36.76 81.35 58.80
N SER A 102 38.01 81.67 59.08
CA SER A 102 38.99 81.19 60.03
C SER A 102 38.62 81.37 61.51
N SER A 103 39.08 80.43 62.36
CA SER A 103 39.77 80.71 63.61
C SER A 103 40.30 79.44 64.26
N GLU A 104 41.59 79.33 64.43
CA GLU A 104 42.28 78.46 65.39
C GLU A 104 42.03 79.03 66.84
N PRO A 105 42.13 78.23 67.90
CA PRO A 105 43.43 77.81 68.37
C PRO A 105 43.58 76.42 69.03
N THR A 106 44.79 75.90 68.90
CA THR A 106 45.68 75.14 69.77
C THR A 106 45.10 74.32 70.98
N HIS A 107 45.77 73.16 71.12
CA HIS A 107 45.96 72.25 72.28
C HIS A 107 44.96 71.06 72.34
N THR A 108 45.40 69.89 72.28
CA THR A 108 46.29 69.00 73.02
C THR A 108 46.30 67.62 72.45
N ARG A 109 47.47 67.04 72.29
CA ARG A 109 47.67 65.63 72.10
C ARG A 109 47.05 64.82 73.21
N HIS A 110 46.34 63.81 72.95
CA HIS A 110 46.49 62.40 73.38
C HIS A 110 45.25 61.53 73.03
N ALA A 111 45.49 60.30 72.59
CA ALA A 111 44.60 59.15 72.63
C ALA A 111 43.38 59.09 71.66
N ARG A 112 43.60 58.91 70.36
CA ARG A 112 42.56 58.36 69.45
C ARG A 112 43.11 57.44 68.36
N ILE A 113 44.04 56.51 68.70
CA ILE A 113 44.48 55.48 67.71
C ILE A 113 43.71 54.16 67.83
N GLY A 114 42.99 53.92 68.92
CA GLY A 114 42.31 52.61 69.12
C GLY A 114 40.93 52.46 68.50
N VAL A 115 40.19 53.56 68.26
CA VAL A 115 38.76 53.46 67.86
C VAL A 115 38.56 53.33 66.31
N ALA A 116 39.50 53.91 65.52
CA ALA A 116 39.37 53.88 64.06
C ALA A 116 39.73 52.47 63.43
N GLN A 117 40.64 51.75 64.10
CA GLN A 117 40.95 50.38 63.63
C GLN A 117 39.82 49.37 63.94
N HIS A 118 39.16 49.50 65.10
CA HIS A 118 38.00 48.63 65.39
C HIS A 118 36.77 48.92 64.52
N ALA A 119 36.58 50.15 64.08
CA ALA A 119 35.46 50.53 63.22
C ALA A 119 35.71 49.99 61.74
N LYS A 120 36.97 50.10 61.26
CA LYS A 120 37.29 49.51 59.92
C LYS A 120 37.19 47.99 59.92
N SER A 121 37.70 47.28 60.90
CA SER A 121 37.62 45.85 60.99
C SER A 121 36.16 45.34 61.15
N ARG A 122 35.33 46.06 61.81
CA ARG A 122 33.90 45.74 61.97
C ARG A 122 33.10 46.04 60.70
N ALA A 123 33.44 47.08 59.94
CA ALA A 123 32.82 47.39 58.66
C ALA A 123 33.25 46.36 57.58
N GLU A 124 34.53 45.92 57.54
CA GLU A 124 35.03 44.89 56.64
C GLU A 124 34.43 43.54 56.99
N GLY A 125 34.29 43.16 58.22
CA GLY A 125 33.63 41.95 58.67
C GLY A 125 32.14 41.85 58.27
N VAL A 126 31.43 42.96 58.36
CA VAL A 126 29.99 43.07 58.03
C VAL A 126 29.82 43.02 56.50
N SER A 127 30.71 43.66 55.72
CA SER A 127 30.65 43.62 54.27
C SER A 127 30.99 42.22 53.73
N ALA A 128 32.03 41.55 54.27
CA ALA A 128 32.40 40.18 53.92
C ALA A 128 31.27 39.17 54.28
N TYR A 129 30.62 39.34 55.40
CA TYR A 129 29.48 38.51 55.81
C TYR A 129 28.24 38.74 54.92
N ALA A 130 27.97 39.99 54.52
CA ALA A 130 26.89 40.30 53.59
C ALA A 130 27.14 39.75 52.17
N GLN A 131 28.39 39.81 51.69
CA GLN A 131 28.76 39.17 50.41
C GLN A 131 28.63 37.65 50.44
N LYS A 132 29.10 36.99 51.50
CA LYS A 132 28.97 35.55 51.68
C LYS A 132 27.51 35.09 51.76
N ARG A 133 26.64 35.89 52.38
CA ARG A 133 25.20 35.61 52.47
C ARG A 133 24.45 35.84 51.16
N ARG A 134 24.87 36.80 50.32
CA ARG A 134 24.30 37.01 48.95
C ARG A 134 24.71 35.89 48.00
N GLY A 135 25.95 35.44 48.03
CA GLY A 135 26.44 34.30 47.23
C GLY A 135 25.72 32.99 47.57
N SER A 136 25.54 32.71 48.89
CA SER A 136 24.84 31.51 49.37
C SER A 136 23.36 31.43 48.90
N LYS A 137 22.64 32.58 48.88
CA LYS A 137 21.25 32.62 48.42
C LYS A 137 21.11 32.42 46.91
N ARG A 138 22.07 32.92 46.12
CA ARG A 138 22.09 32.72 44.65
C ARG A 138 22.35 31.27 44.29
N HIS A 139 23.29 30.60 44.94
CA HIS A 139 23.57 29.17 44.74
C HIS A 139 22.42 28.29 45.24
N ARG A 140 21.71 28.66 46.29
CA ARG A 140 20.53 27.94 46.76
C ARG A 140 19.37 27.99 45.74
N LYS A 141 19.09 29.18 45.17
CA LYS A 141 18.07 29.32 44.10
C LYS A 141 18.45 28.56 42.87
N LEU A 142 19.72 28.54 42.45
CA LEU A 142 20.23 27.80 41.33
C LEU A 142 20.12 26.29 41.57
N LYS A 143 20.47 25.77 42.75
CA LYS A 143 20.27 24.35 43.12
C LYS A 143 18.81 23.94 43.11
N ILE A 144 17.90 24.80 43.58
CA ILE A 144 16.45 24.55 43.55
C ILE A 144 15.98 24.53 42.09
N PHE A 145 16.40 25.48 41.24
CA PHE A 145 16.08 25.52 39.83
C PHE A 145 16.55 24.24 39.09
N PHE A 146 17.81 23.83 39.28
CA PHE A 146 18.33 22.58 38.69
C PHE A 146 17.63 21.34 39.26
N GLY A 147 17.23 21.36 40.54
CA GLY A 147 16.45 20.29 41.16
C GLY A 147 15.08 20.14 40.50
N ILE A 148 14.34 21.23 40.35
CA ILE A 148 13.04 21.28 39.68
C ILE A 148 13.19 20.86 38.22
N PHE A 149 14.19 21.39 37.49
CA PHE A 149 14.47 21.02 36.11
C PHE A 149 14.79 19.54 35.95
N ALA A 150 15.62 18.97 36.81
CA ALA A 150 15.92 17.55 36.82
C ALA A 150 14.67 16.68 37.08
N THR A 151 13.82 17.13 38.05
CA THR A 151 12.55 16.43 38.33
C THR A 151 11.61 16.45 37.12
N LEU A 152 11.49 17.60 36.43
CA LEU A 152 10.69 17.72 35.22
C LEU A 152 11.24 16.86 34.08
N LEU A 153 12.56 16.79 33.90
CA LEU A 153 13.19 15.89 32.92
C LEU A 153 12.91 14.42 33.25
N ILE A 154 13.02 14.01 34.50
CA ILE A 154 12.71 12.63 34.92
C ILE A 154 11.23 12.33 34.68
N ALA A 155 10.33 13.25 35.02
CA ALA A 155 8.90 13.08 34.77
C ALA A 155 8.59 12.98 33.26
N ALA A 156 9.17 13.86 32.46
CA ALA A 156 9.01 13.82 31.00
C ALA A 156 9.56 12.51 30.41
N SER A 157 10.73 12.05 30.89
CA SER A 157 11.31 10.76 30.47
C SER A 157 10.42 9.58 30.87
N ALA A 158 9.84 9.60 32.07
CA ALA A 158 8.92 8.55 32.52
C ALA A 158 7.64 8.49 31.66
N VAL A 159 7.08 9.65 31.31
CA VAL A 159 5.92 9.75 30.39
C VAL A 159 6.29 9.22 29.00
N ALA A 160 7.45 9.60 28.46
CA ALA A 160 7.92 9.11 27.16
C ALA A 160 8.14 7.60 27.15
N LEU A 161 8.74 7.04 28.20
CA LEU A 161 8.94 5.59 28.33
C LEU A 161 7.61 4.84 28.46
N TRP A 162 6.68 5.37 29.26
CA TRP A 162 5.34 4.80 29.36
C TRP A 162 4.62 4.83 28.02
N TRP A 163 4.66 5.94 27.30
CA TRP A 163 4.08 6.07 25.96
C TRP A 163 4.69 5.08 24.97
N LEU A 164 6.02 4.93 24.93
CA LEU A 164 6.69 3.94 24.08
C LEU A 164 6.27 2.51 24.46
N PHE A 165 6.17 2.20 25.73
CA PHE A 165 5.75 0.87 26.20
C PHE A 165 4.31 0.57 25.78
N ASP A 166 3.37 1.49 25.99
CA ASP A 166 1.97 1.36 25.59
C ASP A 166 1.82 1.18 24.08
N THR A 167 2.45 2.04 23.29
CA THR A 167 2.42 1.95 21.82
C THR A 167 3.01 0.63 21.31
N ASN A 168 4.13 0.18 21.86
CA ASN A 168 4.73 -1.09 21.47
C ASN A 168 3.86 -2.31 21.88
N ALA A 169 3.16 -2.22 23.01
CA ALA A 169 2.21 -3.27 23.41
C ALA A 169 1.04 -3.38 22.43
N LYS A 170 0.53 -2.24 21.95
CA LYS A 170 -0.53 -2.18 20.94
C LYS A 170 -0.08 -2.76 19.60
N LEU A 171 1.06 -2.33 19.07
CA LEU A 171 1.64 -2.86 17.82
C LEU A 171 1.83 -4.38 17.83
N ARG A 172 2.09 -4.96 19.00
CA ARG A 172 2.28 -6.41 19.19
C ARG A 172 0.99 -7.15 19.53
N ASN A 173 -0.11 -6.48 19.57
CA ASN A 173 -1.41 -7.11 19.77
C ASN A 173 -1.70 -8.05 18.57
N GLY A 174 -1.98 -9.33 18.85
CA GLY A 174 -2.11 -10.37 17.82
C GLY A 174 -0.82 -11.09 17.44
N LEU A 175 0.34 -10.68 17.97
CA LEU A 175 1.62 -11.37 17.75
C LEU A 175 1.77 -12.52 18.76
N ASP A 176 1.37 -13.72 18.37
CA ASP A 176 1.48 -14.91 19.20
C ASP A 176 2.90 -15.54 19.17
N ALA A 177 3.14 -16.51 20.03
CA ALA A 177 4.43 -17.21 20.13
C ALA A 177 4.74 -18.02 18.85
N ASN A 178 3.72 -18.51 18.14
CA ASN A 178 3.91 -19.27 16.91
C ASN A 178 4.39 -18.38 15.79
N LEU A 179 3.80 -17.17 15.65
CA LEU A 179 4.22 -16.17 14.68
C LEU A 179 5.65 -15.69 14.99
N GLN A 180 5.95 -15.39 16.26
CA GLN A 180 7.31 -15.00 16.65
C GLN A 180 8.34 -16.10 16.33
N SER A 181 7.99 -17.37 16.52
CA SER A 181 8.88 -18.50 16.20
C SER A 181 9.04 -18.76 14.71
N ALA A 182 8.11 -18.29 13.88
CA ALA A 182 8.17 -18.41 12.43
C ALA A 182 9.08 -17.34 11.79
N LEU A 183 9.33 -16.23 12.49
CA LEU A 183 10.21 -15.15 12.03
C LEU A 183 11.68 -15.48 12.32
N VAL A 184 12.54 -15.25 11.34
CA VAL A 184 13.99 -15.47 11.44
C VAL A 184 14.68 -14.13 11.63
N LYS A 185 15.23 -13.89 12.80
CA LYS A 185 15.85 -12.61 13.14
C LYS A 185 16.98 -12.25 12.17
N ALA A 186 16.88 -11.10 11.51
CA ALA A 186 17.95 -10.52 10.71
C ALA A 186 19.05 -9.95 11.62
N LYS A 187 20.29 -9.88 11.11
CA LYS A 187 21.35 -9.11 11.78
C LYS A 187 21.16 -7.63 11.50
N ASP A 188 21.58 -6.80 12.45
CA ASP A 188 21.47 -5.35 12.31
C ASP A 188 22.10 -4.87 11.00
N SER A 189 21.33 -4.09 10.24
CA SER A 189 21.71 -3.51 8.94
C SER A 189 21.88 -4.48 7.76
N ASP A 190 21.75 -5.81 7.96
CA ASP A 190 21.70 -6.73 6.83
C ASP A 190 20.36 -6.61 6.09
N PRO A 191 20.34 -6.88 4.77
CA PRO A 191 19.08 -6.99 4.03
C PRO A 191 18.18 -8.07 4.63
N PHE A 192 16.88 -7.80 4.69
CA PHE A 192 15.90 -8.74 5.23
C PHE A 192 14.63 -8.76 4.39
N TYR A 193 13.84 -9.82 4.58
CA TYR A 193 12.49 -9.91 4.05
C TYR A 193 11.45 -9.65 5.12
N MET A 194 10.43 -8.91 4.74
CA MET A 194 9.25 -8.61 5.54
C MET A 194 8.00 -9.06 4.78
N LEU A 195 7.09 -9.73 5.47
CA LEU A 195 5.78 -10.08 4.91
C LEU A 195 4.76 -9.04 5.32
N LEU A 196 4.13 -8.41 4.32
CA LEU A 196 3.04 -7.46 4.49
C LEU A 196 1.74 -8.14 4.07
N LEU A 197 0.76 -8.16 4.95
CA LEU A 197 -0.56 -8.72 4.69
C LEU A 197 -1.67 -7.68 4.80
N GLY A 198 -2.57 -7.66 3.82
CA GLY A 198 -3.87 -7.06 3.92
C GLY A 198 -4.92 -8.14 4.17
N VAL A 199 -5.57 -8.09 5.33
CA VAL A 199 -6.54 -9.10 5.75
C VAL A 199 -7.93 -8.49 5.79
N ASP A 200 -8.89 -9.17 5.17
CA ASP A 200 -10.30 -8.83 5.29
C ASP A 200 -10.83 -9.41 6.61
N LYS A 201 -10.93 -8.55 7.62
CA LYS A 201 -11.53 -8.84 8.94
C LYS A 201 -12.90 -8.17 9.03
N ASP A 202 -13.80 -8.50 8.11
CA ASP A 202 -15.16 -7.96 8.09
C ASP A 202 -15.89 -8.35 9.39
N GLU A 203 -16.20 -7.35 10.23
CA GLU A 203 -16.91 -7.54 11.50
C GLU A 203 -18.29 -8.13 11.29
N ASP A 204 -19.00 -7.78 10.21
CA ASP A 204 -20.30 -8.33 9.86
C ASP A 204 -20.23 -9.85 9.57
N ARG A 205 -19.09 -10.32 9.06
CA ARG A 205 -18.81 -11.75 8.91
C ARG A 205 -18.46 -12.41 10.24
N SER A 206 -17.75 -11.70 11.13
CA SER A 206 -17.37 -12.22 12.43
C SER A 206 -18.58 -12.40 13.37
N GLU A 207 -19.57 -11.52 13.31
CA GLU A 207 -20.81 -11.64 14.06
C GLU A 207 -21.66 -12.85 13.63
N ASN A 208 -21.64 -13.17 12.34
CA ASN A 208 -22.41 -14.30 11.80
C ASN A 208 -21.70 -15.65 11.91
N TRP A 209 -20.37 -15.67 12.06
CA TRP A 209 -19.55 -16.90 11.96
C TRP A 209 -18.63 -17.14 13.16
N GLY A 210 -18.67 -16.27 14.17
CA GLY A 210 -17.87 -16.34 15.39
C GLY A 210 -16.43 -15.81 15.20
N SER A 211 -15.72 -15.66 16.31
CA SER A 211 -14.33 -15.18 16.34
C SER A 211 -13.30 -16.20 15.79
N ASP A 212 -13.76 -17.18 15.00
CA ASP A 212 -12.90 -18.18 14.39
C ASP A 212 -12.15 -17.57 13.20
N THR A 213 -10.85 -17.46 13.30
CA THR A 213 -9.93 -16.95 12.25
C THR A 213 -9.96 -17.78 10.96
N SER A 214 -10.61 -18.95 10.97
CA SER A 214 -10.77 -19.83 9.79
C SER A 214 -11.50 -19.15 8.62
N ASN A 215 -12.19 -18.03 8.87
CA ASN A 215 -12.91 -17.26 7.85
C ASN A 215 -12.15 -16.06 7.31
N PHE A 216 -11.05 -15.66 7.96
CA PHE A 216 -10.22 -14.57 7.49
C PHE A 216 -9.29 -15.03 6.36
N ARG A 217 -9.12 -14.18 5.36
CA ARG A 217 -8.24 -14.44 4.21
C ARG A 217 -7.30 -13.28 3.99
N ALA A 218 -6.05 -13.61 3.70
CA ALA A 218 -5.11 -12.62 3.22
C ALA A 218 -5.41 -12.33 1.74
N ASP A 219 -6.00 -11.19 1.46
CA ASP A 219 -6.34 -10.77 0.10
C ASP A 219 -5.22 -9.98 -0.58
N THR A 220 -4.32 -9.42 0.22
CA THR A 220 -3.08 -8.78 -0.23
C THR A 220 -1.90 -9.46 0.43
N ILE A 221 -0.97 -9.97 -0.37
CA ILE A 221 0.23 -10.67 0.09
C ILE A 221 1.42 -10.01 -0.61
N ILE A 222 2.27 -9.31 0.14
CA ILE A 222 3.44 -8.64 -0.42
C ILE A 222 4.68 -9.06 0.35
N LEU A 223 5.64 -9.61 -0.40
CA LEU A 223 6.98 -9.90 0.09
C LEU A 223 7.86 -8.66 -0.17
N ALA A 224 8.23 -7.97 0.89
CA ALA A 224 9.10 -6.80 0.82
C ALA A 224 10.53 -7.18 1.15
N ARG A 225 11.49 -6.89 0.27
CA ARG A 225 12.91 -6.92 0.59
C ARG A 225 13.39 -5.53 0.93
N VAL A 226 13.93 -5.39 2.11
CA VAL A 226 14.43 -4.13 2.67
C VAL A 226 15.94 -4.25 2.82
N ASP A 227 16.69 -3.36 2.20
CA ASP A 227 18.15 -3.30 2.25
C ASP A 227 18.60 -1.94 2.82
N PRO A 228 18.75 -1.84 4.15
CA PRO A 228 19.10 -0.58 4.79
C PRO A 228 20.50 -0.09 4.40
N LYS A 229 21.43 -1.02 4.15
CA LYS A 229 22.82 -0.71 3.81
C LYS A 229 22.93 -0.03 2.45
N ASN A 230 22.22 -0.53 1.46
CA ASN A 230 22.24 -0.01 0.09
C ASN A 230 21.06 0.93 -0.18
N LYS A 231 20.20 1.18 0.81
CA LYS A 231 18.97 2.00 0.74
C LYS A 231 18.05 1.55 -0.40
N LYS A 232 17.80 0.25 -0.52
CA LYS A 232 16.91 -0.30 -1.55
C LYS A 232 15.72 -0.99 -0.93
N ILE A 233 14.56 -0.80 -1.56
CA ILE A 233 13.30 -1.44 -1.17
C ILE A 233 12.70 -2.09 -2.41
N THR A 234 12.32 -3.36 -2.29
CA THR A 234 11.64 -4.08 -3.38
C THR A 234 10.34 -4.67 -2.84
N LEU A 235 9.22 -4.38 -3.49
CA LEU A 235 7.90 -4.92 -3.17
C LEU A 235 7.50 -5.94 -4.24
N ILE A 236 7.21 -7.19 -3.83
CA ILE A 236 6.75 -8.25 -4.74
C ILE A 236 5.36 -8.70 -4.31
N SER A 237 4.36 -8.45 -5.15
CA SER A 237 3.02 -8.97 -4.93
C SER A 237 2.97 -10.47 -5.25
N ILE A 238 2.40 -11.25 -4.35
CA ILE A 238 2.10 -12.67 -4.54
C ILE A 238 0.58 -12.77 -4.71
N PRO A 239 0.09 -13.22 -5.88
CA PRO A 239 -1.35 -13.38 -6.10
C PRO A 239 -1.95 -14.31 -5.06
N ARG A 240 -3.10 -13.93 -4.49
CA ARG A 240 -3.78 -14.71 -3.45
C ARG A 240 -4.20 -16.11 -3.91
N ASP A 241 -4.43 -16.26 -5.23
CA ASP A 241 -4.86 -17.50 -5.86
C ASP A 241 -3.68 -18.37 -6.33
N THR A 242 -2.42 -18.01 -6.00
CA THR A 242 -1.23 -18.77 -6.31
C THR A 242 -1.32 -20.18 -5.74
N MET A 243 -1.16 -21.19 -6.60
CA MET A 243 -1.16 -22.59 -6.17
C MET A 243 0.14 -22.91 -5.43
N VAL A 244 0.00 -23.37 -4.20
CA VAL A 244 1.12 -23.81 -3.33
C VAL A 244 0.83 -25.17 -2.69
N ASP A 245 1.89 -25.89 -2.34
CA ASP A 245 1.79 -27.14 -1.60
C ASP A 245 1.77 -26.86 -0.08
N MET A 246 0.62 -27.11 0.55
CA MET A 246 0.38 -26.95 1.98
C MET A 246 0.75 -28.20 2.81
N GLY A 247 1.44 -29.18 2.21
CA GLY A 247 1.82 -30.41 2.89
C GLY A 247 0.64 -31.36 3.08
N ALA A 248 0.20 -31.58 4.31
CA ALA A 248 -0.91 -32.48 4.63
C ALA A 248 -2.25 -32.02 4.03
N ASP A 249 -2.42 -30.70 3.85
CA ASP A 249 -3.65 -30.10 3.28
C ASP A 249 -3.64 -30.08 1.74
N GLY A 250 -2.60 -30.64 1.11
CA GLY A 250 -2.50 -30.74 -0.34
C GLY A 250 -2.17 -29.44 -1.04
N LYS A 251 -2.48 -29.36 -2.35
CA LYS A 251 -2.30 -28.15 -3.14
C LYS A 251 -3.52 -27.25 -2.99
N GLN A 252 -3.29 -26.00 -2.57
CA GLN A 252 -4.32 -25.00 -2.35
C GLN A 252 -3.85 -23.62 -2.82
N LYS A 253 -4.77 -22.65 -2.83
CA LYS A 253 -4.45 -21.23 -3.00
C LYS A 253 -3.64 -20.73 -1.80
N ILE A 254 -2.63 -19.89 -2.03
CA ILE A 254 -1.72 -19.43 -0.98
C ILE A 254 -2.45 -18.68 0.14
N ASN A 255 -3.55 -17.97 -0.18
CA ASN A 255 -4.35 -17.26 0.83
C ASN A 255 -5.02 -18.18 1.84
N ALA A 256 -5.26 -19.46 1.50
CA ALA A 256 -5.79 -20.46 2.43
C ALA A 256 -4.83 -20.74 3.61
N ALA A 257 -3.53 -20.46 3.46
CA ALA A 257 -2.57 -20.59 4.56
C ALA A 257 -2.97 -19.78 5.79
N TYR A 258 -3.58 -18.61 5.58
CA TYR A 258 -4.05 -17.77 6.68
C TYR A 258 -5.25 -18.40 7.40
N SER A 259 -6.23 -18.90 6.68
CA SER A 259 -7.40 -19.59 7.26
C SER A 259 -7.02 -20.88 8.00
N LEU A 260 -6.01 -21.62 7.51
CA LEU A 260 -5.59 -22.90 8.06
C LEU A 260 -4.74 -22.78 9.33
N GLY A 261 -4.06 -21.66 9.55
CA GLY A 261 -3.17 -21.53 10.71
C GLY A 261 -2.67 -20.12 10.98
N GLY A 262 -3.47 -19.12 10.57
CA GLY A 262 -3.22 -17.70 10.86
C GLY A 262 -1.93 -17.17 10.25
N ALA A 263 -1.49 -16.05 10.81
CA ALA A 263 -0.28 -15.34 10.40
C ALA A 263 0.99 -16.22 10.44
N ALA A 264 1.13 -17.05 11.46
CA ALA A 264 2.29 -17.93 11.62
C ALA A 264 2.42 -18.94 10.46
N ASN A 265 1.29 -19.52 10.03
CA ASN A 265 1.28 -20.45 8.91
C ASN A 265 1.53 -19.72 7.59
N MET A 266 0.96 -18.51 7.44
CA MET A 266 1.20 -17.68 6.27
C MET A 266 2.68 -17.34 6.09
N VAL A 267 3.38 -16.94 7.17
CA VAL A 267 4.82 -16.70 7.15
C VAL A 267 5.59 -17.97 6.72
N LYS A 268 5.25 -19.14 7.26
CA LYS A 268 5.91 -20.42 6.90
C LYS A 268 5.69 -20.77 5.43
N VAL A 269 4.45 -20.63 4.94
CA VAL A 269 4.09 -20.98 3.55
C VAL A 269 4.79 -20.04 2.58
N VAL A 270 4.75 -18.71 2.82
CA VAL A 270 5.43 -17.73 1.96
C VAL A 270 6.94 -17.90 2.01
N SER A 271 7.52 -18.15 3.19
CA SER A 271 8.96 -18.43 3.34
C SER A 271 9.38 -19.66 2.53
N LYS A 272 8.62 -20.76 2.60
CA LYS A 272 8.84 -21.97 1.79
C LYS A 272 8.67 -21.70 0.30
N PHE A 273 7.61 -20.98 -0.09
CA PHE A 273 7.31 -20.63 -1.47
C PHE A 273 8.41 -19.79 -2.13
N ALA A 274 8.86 -18.75 -1.45
CA ALA A 274 9.91 -17.87 -1.94
C ALA A 274 11.33 -18.37 -1.65
N ASN A 275 11.47 -19.42 -0.84
CA ASN A 275 12.76 -19.94 -0.36
C ASN A 275 13.61 -18.85 0.29
N VAL A 276 13.00 -17.99 1.11
CA VAL A 276 13.67 -16.91 1.86
C VAL A 276 13.28 -16.95 3.33
N ASN A 277 14.14 -16.40 4.20
CA ASN A 277 13.81 -16.18 5.60
C ASN A 277 13.03 -14.88 5.75
N ILE A 278 11.84 -14.93 6.33
CA ILE A 278 11.05 -13.74 6.65
C ILE A 278 11.45 -13.30 8.07
N SER A 279 11.92 -12.07 8.20
CA SER A 279 12.44 -11.52 9.46
C SER A 279 11.43 -10.65 10.19
N HIS A 280 10.57 -9.98 9.43
CA HIS A 280 9.56 -9.08 9.98
C HIS A 280 8.20 -9.33 9.35
N TYR A 281 7.18 -8.93 10.08
CA TYR A 281 5.79 -9.10 9.71
C TYR A 281 4.99 -7.82 9.97
N ALA A 282 4.07 -7.49 9.08
CA ALA A 282 3.04 -6.51 9.35
C ALA A 282 1.71 -6.93 8.71
N GLU A 283 0.63 -6.76 9.47
CA GLU A 283 -0.73 -7.05 9.06
C GLU A 283 -1.63 -5.85 9.32
N VAL A 284 -2.47 -5.56 8.33
CA VAL A 284 -3.40 -4.43 8.35
C VAL A 284 -4.74 -4.90 7.81
N ASP A 285 -5.83 -4.53 8.46
CA ASP A 285 -7.19 -4.64 7.92
C ASP A 285 -7.59 -3.38 7.13
N PHE A 286 -8.75 -3.39 6.50
CA PHE A 286 -9.21 -2.31 5.64
C PHE A 286 -9.47 -0.99 6.39
N GLU A 287 -10.07 -1.07 7.58
CA GLU A 287 -10.34 0.11 8.41
C GLU A 287 -9.03 0.73 8.88
N SER A 288 -8.11 -0.12 9.31
CA SER A 288 -6.77 0.27 9.74
C SER A 288 -5.96 0.91 8.63
N PHE A 289 -6.08 0.39 7.41
CA PHE A 289 -5.42 0.97 6.24
C PHE A 289 -5.86 2.43 5.98
N THR A 290 -7.16 2.74 6.08
CA THR A 290 -7.63 4.12 5.93
C THR A 290 -7.04 5.04 6.98
N LYS A 291 -7.01 4.60 8.24
CA LYS A 291 -6.40 5.34 9.35
C LYS A 291 -4.90 5.60 9.15
N ILE A 292 -4.16 4.62 8.60
CA ILE A 292 -2.73 4.78 8.26
C ILE A 292 -2.55 5.93 7.27
N VAL A 293 -3.28 5.89 6.16
CA VAL A 293 -3.18 6.90 5.11
C VAL A 293 -3.55 8.29 5.65
N ASP A 294 -4.61 8.40 6.42
CA ASP A 294 -5.06 9.68 6.98
C ASP A 294 -4.10 10.23 8.04
N SER A 295 -3.47 9.35 8.86
CA SER A 295 -2.52 9.75 9.90
C SER A 295 -1.26 10.44 9.35
N ILE A 296 -0.89 10.12 8.11
CA ILE A 296 0.26 10.73 7.41
C ILE A 296 -0.15 11.91 6.49
N GLY A 297 -1.43 12.31 6.53
CA GLY A 297 -1.97 13.41 5.73
C GLY A 297 -2.22 13.06 4.26
N GLY A 298 -2.63 11.81 4.00
CA GLY A 298 -2.91 11.30 2.66
C GLY A 298 -1.67 10.87 1.89
N VAL A 299 -1.85 10.29 0.71
CA VAL A 299 -0.79 9.81 -0.18
C VAL A 299 -0.85 10.48 -1.54
N ASP A 300 0.32 10.88 -2.04
CA ASP A 300 0.44 11.54 -3.34
C ASP A 300 0.62 10.49 -4.43
N VAL A 301 -0.27 10.47 -5.42
CA VAL A 301 -0.24 9.57 -6.56
C VAL A 301 -0.39 10.34 -7.86
N ASN A 302 0.07 9.76 -8.96
CA ASN A 302 -0.17 10.25 -10.31
C ASN A 302 -0.83 9.13 -11.11
N LEU A 303 -2.11 9.31 -11.45
CA LEU A 303 -2.87 8.33 -12.23
C LEU A 303 -2.78 8.68 -13.71
N PRO A 304 -2.29 7.78 -14.57
CA PRO A 304 -2.20 8.05 -16.02
C PRO A 304 -3.56 8.26 -16.67
N GLN A 305 -4.60 7.64 -16.12
CA GLN A 305 -5.98 7.71 -16.60
C GLN A 305 -6.97 7.77 -15.43
N PRO A 306 -8.23 8.19 -15.68
CA PRO A 306 -9.27 8.18 -14.65
C PRO A 306 -9.54 6.75 -14.16
N VAL A 307 -9.78 6.58 -12.86
CA VAL A 307 -10.16 5.29 -12.27
C VAL A 307 -11.57 5.40 -11.70
N LYS A 308 -12.53 4.81 -12.39
CA LYS A 308 -13.94 4.86 -12.03
C LYS A 308 -14.46 3.47 -11.66
N ASP A 309 -14.68 3.26 -10.38
CA ASP A 309 -15.21 2.01 -9.81
C ASP A 309 -16.17 2.31 -8.66
N VAL A 310 -17.22 3.11 -8.98
CA VAL A 310 -18.17 3.62 -7.97
C VAL A 310 -18.96 2.48 -7.32
N GLN A 311 -19.34 1.47 -8.11
CA GLN A 311 -20.23 0.40 -7.64
C GLN A 311 -19.52 -0.58 -6.70
N TYR A 312 -18.24 -0.92 -6.95
CA TYR A 312 -17.55 -1.99 -6.23
C TYR A 312 -16.44 -1.48 -5.30
N ALA A 313 -15.82 -0.35 -5.64
CA ALA A 313 -14.74 0.23 -4.85
C ALA A 313 -15.06 1.62 -4.27
N GLY A 314 -16.21 2.21 -4.64
CA GLY A 314 -16.68 3.50 -4.11
C GLY A 314 -15.90 4.71 -4.60
N ILE A 315 -15.15 4.62 -5.72
CA ILE A 315 -14.25 5.68 -6.18
C ILE A 315 -14.58 6.18 -7.60
N ASP A 316 -14.35 7.47 -7.81
CA ASP A 316 -14.30 8.13 -9.12
C ASP A 316 -13.15 9.14 -9.07
N LEU A 317 -11.96 8.69 -9.52
CA LEU A 317 -10.70 9.43 -9.41
C LEU A 317 -10.29 9.95 -10.79
N PRO A 318 -10.01 11.25 -10.95
CA PRO A 318 -9.52 11.79 -12.21
C PRO A 318 -8.09 11.33 -12.51
N ALA A 319 -7.67 11.45 -13.77
CA ALA A 319 -6.25 11.31 -14.13
C ALA A 319 -5.43 12.48 -13.57
N GLY A 320 -4.13 12.27 -13.43
CA GLY A 320 -3.15 13.27 -13.03
C GLY A 320 -2.68 13.13 -11.57
N GLU A 321 -1.88 14.11 -11.15
CA GLU A 321 -1.34 14.19 -9.78
C GLU A 321 -2.44 14.59 -8.80
N GLN A 322 -2.56 13.84 -7.72
CA GLN A 322 -3.56 14.08 -6.67
C GLN A 322 -3.12 13.46 -5.34
N THR A 323 -3.65 14.00 -4.25
CA THR A 323 -3.47 13.42 -2.90
C THR A 323 -4.73 12.66 -2.53
N LEU A 324 -4.62 11.36 -2.28
CA LEU A 324 -5.72 10.51 -1.85
C LEU A 324 -5.81 10.47 -0.33
N ASN A 325 -7.02 10.57 0.20
CA ASN A 325 -7.30 10.23 1.60
C ASN A 325 -7.40 8.71 1.80
N GLY A 326 -7.63 8.25 3.03
CA GLY A 326 -7.68 6.83 3.37
C GLY A 326 -8.74 6.05 2.59
N GLU A 327 -9.95 6.59 2.46
CA GLU A 327 -11.05 5.93 1.73
C GLU A 327 -10.75 5.83 0.23
N GLN A 328 -10.23 6.89 -0.37
CA GLN A 328 -9.84 6.90 -1.78
C GLN A 328 -8.68 5.94 -2.07
N ALA A 329 -7.69 5.90 -1.20
CA ALA A 329 -6.56 4.98 -1.32
C ALA A 329 -7.00 3.52 -1.14
N LEU A 330 -7.91 3.24 -0.20
CA LEU A 330 -8.51 1.91 -0.04
C LEU A 330 -9.32 1.53 -1.27
N GLY A 331 -10.18 2.40 -1.76
CA GLY A 331 -10.97 2.18 -2.97
C GLY A 331 -10.09 1.84 -4.16
N LEU A 332 -9.01 2.62 -4.40
CA LEU A 332 -8.05 2.36 -5.46
C LEU A 332 -7.34 1.00 -5.28
N SER A 333 -6.97 0.65 -4.04
CA SER A 333 -6.34 -0.64 -3.71
C SER A 333 -7.28 -1.85 -3.86
N ARG A 334 -8.60 -1.62 -3.96
CA ARG A 334 -9.63 -2.66 -4.14
C ARG A 334 -10.18 -2.70 -5.57
N SER A 335 -10.01 -1.62 -6.34
CA SER A 335 -10.58 -1.49 -7.67
C SER A 335 -10.06 -2.55 -8.62
N ARG A 336 -10.98 -3.23 -9.29
CA ARG A 336 -10.76 -4.22 -10.34
C ARG A 336 -11.58 -3.89 -11.58
N HIS A 337 -12.85 -3.52 -11.37
CA HIS A 337 -13.81 -3.33 -12.45
C HIS A 337 -13.56 -2.06 -13.28
N ALA A 338 -12.80 -1.09 -12.72
CA ALA A 338 -12.30 0.03 -13.53
C ALA A 338 -11.37 -0.42 -14.67
N TYR A 339 -10.92 -1.68 -14.65
CA TYR A 339 -9.95 -2.25 -15.59
C TYR A 339 -10.51 -3.43 -16.39
N ASP A 340 -11.83 -3.64 -16.39
CA ASP A 340 -12.47 -4.76 -17.08
C ASP A 340 -12.22 -4.69 -18.60
N ASP A 341 -12.21 -3.48 -19.18
CA ASP A 341 -11.93 -3.25 -20.60
C ASP A 341 -10.48 -3.59 -21.01
N TYR A 342 -9.57 -3.67 -20.03
CA TYR A 342 -8.15 -3.97 -20.26
C TYR A 342 -7.81 -5.46 -20.02
N GLY A 343 -8.76 -6.24 -19.49
CA GLY A 343 -8.53 -7.62 -19.06
C GLY A 343 -7.59 -7.74 -17.86
N GLY A 344 -7.88 -8.60 -16.92
CA GLY A 344 -6.97 -8.83 -15.78
C GLY A 344 -7.05 -7.82 -14.64
N GLY A 345 -8.25 -7.39 -14.23
CA GLY A 345 -8.46 -6.44 -13.13
C GLY A 345 -7.71 -6.76 -11.83
N ASP A 346 -7.38 -8.04 -11.57
CA ASP A 346 -6.57 -8.43 -10.42
C ASP A 346 -5.10 -7.99 -10.52
N PHE A 347 -4.54 -7.95 -11.72
CA PHE A 347 -3.18 -7.43 -11.97
C PHE A 347 -3.10 -5.94 -11.68
N TYR A 348 -4.07 -5.17 -12.17
CA TYR A 348 -4.13 -3.73 -11.95
C TYR A 348 -4.38 -3.39 -10.48
N ARG A 349 -5.23 -4.16 -9.80
CA ARG A 349 -5.39 -4.04 -8.35
C ARG A 349 -4.07 -4.25 -7.61
N ALA A 350 -3.33 -5.31 -7.92
CA ALA A 350 -2.03 -5.57 -7.32
C ALA A 350 -0.99 -4.46 -7.62
N ALA A 351 -1.04 -3.86 -8.82
CA ALA A 351 -0.22 -2.71 -9.18
C ALA A 351 -0.59 -1.48 -8.35
N ASN A 352 -1.88 -1.17 -8.23
CA ASN A 352 -2.37 -0.07 -7.40
C ASN A 352 -1.99 -0.24 -5.93
N GLN A 353 -2.07 -1.45 -5.37
CA GLN A 353 -1.62 -1.75 -4.01
C GLN A 353 -0.14 -1.43 -3.82
N ARG A 354 0.72 -1.83 -4.76
CA ARG A 354 2.15 -1.48 -4.71
C ARG A 354 2.38 0.02 -4.82
N MET A 355 1.67 0.70 -5.73
CA MET A 355 1.75 2.16 -5.89
C MET A 355 1.41 2.89 -4.59
N ILE A 356 0.30 2.53 -3.94
CA ILE A 356 -0.12 3.14 -2.68
C ILE A 356 0.91 2.86 -1.57
N LEU A 357 1.41 1.63 -1.44
CA LEU A 357 2.45 1.32 -0.44
C LEU A 357 3.74 2.11 -0.67
N MET A 358 4.16 2.26 -1.94
CA MET A 358 5.30 3.10 -2.28
C MET A 358 5.03 4.58 -1.96
N ALA A 359 3.81 5.07 -2.19
CA ALA A 359 3.42 6.43 -1.84
C ALA A 359 3.41 6.66 -0.32
N ILE A 360 2.90 5.70 0.47
CA ILE A 360 2.99 5.71 1.94
C ILE A 360 4.46 5.79 2.37
N ALA A 361 5.32 4.91 1.85
CA ALA A 361 6.74 4.91 2.16
C ALA A 361 7.40 6.26 1.83
N LYS A 362 7.16 6.81 0.63
CA LYS A 362 7.65 8.14 0.22
C LYS A 362 7.20 9.25 1.19
N LYS A 363 5.95 9.19 1.65
CA LYS A 363 5.38 10.18 2.58
C LYS A 363 6.04 10.07 3.94
N VAL A 364 6.12 8.85 4.50
CA VAL A 364 6.74 8.57 5.81
C VAL A 364 8.21 8.99 5.83
N LEU A 365 8.98 8.71 4.78
CA LEU A 365 10.40 9.08 4.69
C LEU A 365 10.66 10.60 4.68
N LYS A 366 9.64 11.41 4.38
CA LYS A 366 9.71 12.88 4.44
C LYS A 366 9.38 13.45 5.82
N LEU A 367 8.77 12.66 6.72
CA LEU A 367 8.43 13.10 8.07
C LEU A 367 9.69 13.27 8.94
N ASP A 368 9.61 14.16 9.94
CA ASP A 368 10.61 14.19 11.00
C ASP A 368 10.39 13.02 11.99
N PRO A 369 11.39 12.64 12.80
CA PRO A 369 11.29 11.49 13.69
C PRO A 369 10.14 11.56 14.71
N ALA A 370 9.79 12.77 15.17
CA ALA A 370 8.70 12.95 16.12
C ALA A 370 7.33 12.78 15.44
N ALA A 371 7.18 13.31 14.22
CA ALA A 371 5.99 13.11 13.40
C ALA A 371 5.83 11.63 13.01
N MET A 372 6.91 10.92 12.64
CA MET A 372 6.89 9.48 12.39
C MET A 372 6.40 8.70 13.63
N ALA A 373 6.99 8.97 14.80
CA ALA A 373 6.62 8.29 16.04
C ALA A 373 5.15 8.58 16.42
N SER A 374 4.68 9.80 16.20
CA SER A 374 3.28 10.18 16.40
C SER A 374 2.35 9.43 15.44
N ALA A 375 2.68 9.36 14.15
CA ALA A 375 1.89 8.62 13.15
C ALA A 375 1.81 7.13 13.52
N VAL A 376 2.93 6.50 13.88
CA VAL A 376 2.96 5.10 14.32
C VAL A 376 2.09 4.89 15.56
N SER A 377 2.12 5.82 16.53
CA SER A 377 1.28 5.72 17.73
C SER A 377 -0.22 5.83 17.43
N GLN A 378 -0.60 6.65 16.46
CA GLN A 378 -2.01 6.82 16.07
C GLN A 378 -2.61 5.56 15.45
N ILE A 379 -1.77 4.76 14.79
CA ILE A 379 -2.19 3.53 14.11
C ILE A 379 -1.86 2.25 14.89
N ALA A 380 -1.25 2.37 16.07
CA ALA A 380 -0.72 1.22 16.81
C ALA A 380 -1.78 0.18 17.22
N ASP A 381 -3.03 0.61 17.44
CA ASP A 381 -4.16 -0.28 17.71
C ASP A 381 -4.70 -0.98 16.44
N SER A 382 -4.23 -0.56 15.28
CA SER A 382 -4.75 -0.91 13.97
C SER A 382 -3.77 -1.74 13.12
N VAL A 383 -2.55 -1.96 13.60
CA VAL A 383 -1.48 -2.69 12.91
C VAL A 383 -0.91 -3.76 13.83
N THR A 384 -0.83 -4.99 13.35
CA THR A 384 -0.08 -6.05 14.03
C THR A 384 1.31 -6.16 13.42
N THR A 385 2.37 -5.94 14.20
CA THR A 385 3.76 -6.07 13.74
C THR A 385 4.70 -6.50 14.87
N ASP A 386 5.78 -7.20 14.53
CA ASP A 386 6.88 -7.52 15.46
C ASP A 386 7.80 -6.32 15.71
N MET A 387 7.78 -5.30 14.84
CA MET A 387 8.63 -4.12 14.95
C MET A 387 8.13 -3.15 16.02
N SER A 388 9.06 -2.61 16.80
CA SER A 388 8.76 -1.53 17.76
C SER A 388 8.71 -0.16 17.06
N VAL A 389 8.15 0.85 17.74
CA VAL A 389 8.20 2.27 17.28
C VAL A 389 9.63 2.69 16.98
N THR A 390 10.58 2.31 17.84
CA THR A 390 12.00 2.65 17.68
C THR A 390 12.62 1.95 16.47
N ASP A 391 12.22 0.71 16.17
CA ASP A 391 12.69 -0.03 14.99
C ASP A 391 12.15 0.61 13.71
N ILE A 392 10.86 0.95 13.67
CA ILE A 392 10.22 1.59 12.51
C ILE A 392 10.84 2.96 12.24
N VAL A 393 10.96 3.82 13.26
CA VAL A 393 11.57 5.15 13.11
C VAL A 393 13.07 5.02 12.77
N GLY A 394 13.78 4.11 13.42
CA GLY A 394 15.20 3.85 13.15
C GLY A 394 15.45 3.39 11.73
N LEU A 395 14.60 2.49 11.22
CA LEU A 395 14.66 2.02 9.84
C LEU A 395 14.37 3.17 8.85
N ALA A 396 13.31 3.92 9.07
CA ALA A 396 12.98 5.08 8.22
C ALA A 396 14.11 6.11 8.17
N LEU A 397 14.81 6.34 9.29
CA LEU A 397 15.97 7.24 9.33
C LEU A 397 17.16 6.72 8.51
N GLN A 398 17.37 5.41 8.43
CA GLN A 398 18.42 4.82 7.59
C GLN A 398 18.14 5.04 6.11
N PHE A 399 16.86 5.10 5.72
CA PHE A 399 16.43 5.37 4.34
C PHE A 399 16.33 6.86 3.99
N ARG A 400 16.69 7.77 4.90
CA ARG A 400 16.69 9.20 4.58
C ARG A 400 17.58 9.49 3.38
N GLY A 401 17.01 10.25 2.41
CA GLY A 401 17.72 10.62 1.17
C GLY A 401 17.78 9.49 0.13
N ILE A 402 16.97 8.43 0.28
CA ILE A 402 16.75 7.45 -0.80
C ILE A 402 16.23 8.16 -2.05
N ASN A 403 16.72 7.78 -3.21
CA ASN A 403 16.09 8.13 -4.48
C ASN A 403 14.92 7.18 -4.74
N THR A 404 13.73 7.60 -4.37
CA THR A 404 12.53 6.74 -4.46
C THR A 404 12.15 6.36 -5.89
N ALA A 405 12.70 7.02 -6.91
CA ALA A 405 12.48 6.67 -8.30
C ALA A 405 13.44 5.55 -8.79
N GLU A 406 14.64 5.48 -8.21
CA GLU A 406 15.69 4.56 -8.67
C GLU A 406 15.97 3.42 -7.69
N ASP A 407 15.63 3.57 -6.40
CA ASP A 407 15.96 2.63 -5.33
C ASP A 407 14.76 1.91 -4.73
N MET A 408 13.54 2.25 -5.19
CA MET A 408 12.31 1.55 -4.82
C MET A 408 11.78 0.79 -6.02
N TYR A 409 11.79 -0.53 -5.92
CA TYR A 409 11.35 -1.42 -6.98
C TYR A 409 10.02 -2.09 -6.64
N SER A 410 9.28 -2.45 -7.67
CA SER A 410 8.08 -3.27 -7.51
C SER A 410 8.03 -4.37 -8.56
N GLY A 411 7.32 -5.44 -8.24
CA GLY A 411 7.11 -6.56 -9.14
C GLY A 411 5.93 -7.43 -8.68
N ARG A 412 5.55 -8.36 -9.51
CA ARG A 412 4.55 -9.38 -9.21
C ARG A 412 5.17 -10.76 -9.48
N THR A 413 4.86 -11.74 -8.67
CA THR A 413 5.24 -13.13 -8.94
C THR A 413 4.80 -13.52 -10.35
N PRO A 414 5.70 -14.08 -11.18
CA PRO A 414 5.35 -14.53 -12.52
C PRO A 414 4.42 -15.74 -12.43
N THR A 415 3.19 -15.57 -12.88
CA THR A 415 2.16 -16.61 -12.83
C THR A 415 1.35 -16.63 -14.11
N GLU A 416 0.74 -17.76 -14.38
CA GLU A 416 -0.24 -17.97 -15.43
C GLU A 416 -1.53 -18.50 -14.82
N SER A 417 -2.68 -17.96 -15.24
CA SER A 417 -3.98 -18.39 -14.73
C SER A 417 -4.39 -19.71 -15.39
N GLN A 418 -4.72 -20.72 -14.59
CA GLN A 418 -5.19 -22.02 -15.06
C GLN A 418 -6.44 -22.48 -14.32
N LEU A 419 -7.38 -23.05 -15.06
CA LEU A 419 -8.57 -23.68 -14.49
C LEU A 419 -8.27 -25.17 -14.22
N ILE A 420 -8.25 -25.57 -12.93
CA ILE A 420 -7.97 -26.94 -12.51
C ILE A 420 -9.15 -27.41 -11.65
N ASP A 421 -9.80 -28.49 -12.06
CA ASP A 421 -10.97 -29.07 -11.38
C ASP A 421 -12.08 -28.02 -11.07
N GLY A 422 -12.30 -27.09 -12.02
CA GLY A 422 -13.32 -26.04 -11.87
C GLY A 422 -12.91 -24.86 -10.97
N VAL A 423 -11.67 -24.81 -10.50
CA VAL A 423 -11.13 -23.73 -9.67
C VAL A 423 -9.99 -23.02 -10.41
N TRP A 424 -10.06 -21.70 -10.48
CA TRP A 424 -8.98 -20.88 -11.03
C TRP A 424 -7.81 -20.78 -10.05
N TYR A 425 -6.61 -21.08 -10.55
CA TYR A 425 -5.35 -20.94 -9.84
C TYR A 425 -4.37 -20.10 -10.65
N GLU A 426 -3.48 -19.41 -9.94
CA GLU A 426 -2.29 -18.79 -10.48
C GLU A 426 -1.11 -19.76 -10.37
N ILE A 427 -0.64 -20.28 -11.50
CA ILE A 427 0.47 -21.24 -11.56
C ILE A 427 1.77 -20.48 -11.78
N VAL A 428 2.73 -20.70 -10.90
CA VAL A 428 4.00 -19.96 -10.92
C VAL A 428 4.92 -20.52 -12.00
N ASP A 429 5.44 -19.65 -12.85
CA ASP A 429 6.64 -19.92 -13.64
C ASP A 429 7.86 -19.98 -12.70
N LYS A 430 8.29 -21.20 -12.38
CA LYS A 430 9.35 -21.42 -11.39
C LYS A 430 10.72 -20.90 -11.82
N ASP A 431 11.00 -20.82 -13.10
CA ASP A 431 12.29 -20.39 -13.62
C ASP A 431 12.35 -18.85 -13.64
N ALA A 432 11.29 -18.21 -14.12
CA ALA A 432 11.14 -16.76 -14.02
C ALA A 432 11.12 -16.28 -12.55
N TRP A 433 10.43 -17.02 -11.66
CA TRP A 433 10.40 -16.71 -10.23
C TRP A 433 11.80 -16.81 -9.59
N ARG A 434 12.56 -17.87 -9.87
CA ARG A 434 13.94 -18.00 -9.37
C ARG A 434 14.86 -16.88 -9.90
N THR A 435 14.71 -16.53 -11.17
CA THR A 435 15.45 -15.44 -11.78
C THR A 435 15.13 -14.10 -11.12
N MET A 436 13.85 -13.81 -10.91
CA MET A 436 13.39 -12.61 -10.21
C MET A 436 13.98 -12.53 -8.79
N LEU A 437 13.85 -13.58 -7.99
CA LEU A 437 14.40 -13.59 -6.62
C LEU A 437 15.92 -13.43 -6.61
N SER A 438 16.64 -14.08 -7.54
CA SER A 438 18.10 -13.91 -7.67
C SER A 438 18.52 -12.47 -7.98
N ARG A 439 17.72 -11.73 -8.77
CA ARG A 439 17.94 -10.30 -9.04
C ARG A 439 17.69 -9.48 -7.80
N VAL A 440 16.56 -9.73 -7.14
CA VAL A 440 16.15 -9.03 -5.90
C VAL A 440 17.18 -9.24 -4.80
N GLU A 441 17.72 -10.44 -4.62
CA GLU A 441 18.81 -10.72 -3.67
C GLU A 441 20.06 -9.88 -3.94
N LYS A 442 20.35 -9.61 -5.20
CA LYS A 442 21.47 -8.74 -5.61
C LYS A 442 21.16 -7.25 -5.50
N GLY A 443 19.96 -6.86 -5.03
CA GLY A 443 19.51 -5.47 -4.98
C GLY A 443 19.26 -4.85 -6.35
N LEU A 444 18.95 -5.68 -7.36
CA LEU A 444 18.59 -5.27 -8.71
C LEU A 444 17.05 -5.19 -8.84
N PRO A 445 16.53 -4.46 -9.83
CA PRO A 445 15.11 -4.50 -10.16
C PRO A 445 14.63 -5.95 -10.36
N PRO A 446 13.40 -6.29 -9.97
CA PRO A 446 12.85 -7.64 -10.12
C PRO A 446 12.92 -8.19 -11.54
N LEU A 447 12.74 -7.28 -12.51
CA LEU A 447 12.80 -7.58 -13.94
C LEU A 447 14.00 -6.88 -14.59
N GLU A 448 14.47 -7.43 -15.70
CA GLU A 448 15.56 -6.86 -16.47
C GLU A 448 15.11 -5.61 -17.23
N ASP A 449 13.94 -5.72 -17.86
CA ASP A 449 13.28 -4.63 -18.56
C ASP A 449 12.06 -4.18 -17.75
N ALA A 450 12.30 -3.37 -16.72
CA ALA A 450 11.23 -2.79 -15.92
C ALA A 450 10.53 -1.69 -16.72
N ASN A 451 9.35 -2.01 -17.24
CA ASN A 451 8.51 -1.03 -17.92
C ASN A 451 7.50 -0.41 -16.94
N THR A 452 7.13 0.82 -17.24
CA THR A 452 6.04 1.50 -16.54
C THR A 452 4.73 1.16 -17.25
N ASP A 453 3.78 0.64 -16.51
CA ASP A 453 2.43 0.38 -16.99
C ASP A 453 1.72 1.70 -17.29
N GLU A 454 1.29 1.87 -18.53
CA GLU A 454 0.60 3.08 -18.98
C GLU A 454 -0.78 3.26 -18.32
N THR A 455 -1.38 2.17 -17.81
CA THR A 455 -2.71 2.20 -17.19
C THR A 455 -2.65 2.62 -15.72
N THR A 456 -1.65 2.14 -14.98
CA THR A 456 -1.52 2.44 -13.54
C THR A 456 -0.35 3.36 -13.22
N GLY A 457 0.59 3.57 -14.15
CA GLY A 457 1.83 4.31 -13.90
C GLY A 457 2.84 3.56 -13.02
N VAL A 458 2.63 2.26 -12.76
CA VAL A 458 3.49 1.45 -11.88
C VAL A 458 4.60 0.80 -12.69
N THR A 459 5.84 0.97 -12.25
CA THR A 459 7.00 0.31 -12.85
C THR A 459 7.20 -1.08 -12.23
N GLY A 460 7.63 -2.04 -13.02
CA GLY A 460 7.97 -3.39 -12.53
C GLY A 460 6.91 -4.44 -12.87
N THR A 461 6.56 -4.50 -14.14
CA THR A 461 5.65 -5.49 -14.71
C THR A 461 6.36 -6.81 -14.94
N VAL A 462 5.61 -7.90 -14.92
CA VAL A 462 6.08 -9.29 -15.09
C VAL A 462 5.41 -9.90 -16.31
N ALA A 463 6.05 -10.89 -16.94
CA ALA A 463 5.41 -11.69 -17.98
C ALA A 463 4.07 -12.26 -17.46
N GLY A 464 2.98 -12.02 -18.19
CA GLY A 464 1.62 -12.31 -17.74
C GLY A 464 0.87 -11.15 -17.05
N ASP A 465 1.55 -10.06 -16.69
CA ASP A 465 0.89 -8.81 -16.31
C ASP A 465 0.36 -8.12 -17.58
N PRO A 466 -0.93 -7.72 -17.65
CA PRO A 466 -1.46 -7.01 -18.81
C PRO A 466 -0.65 -5.77 -19.19
N SER A 467 -0.01 -5.13 -18.20
CA SER A 467 0.89 -4.00 -18.44
C SER A 467 2.24 -4.38 -19.07
N ALA A 468 2.63 -5.65 -19.05
CA ALA A 468 3.75 -6.13 -19.85
C ALA A 468 3.44 -6.10 -21.37
N GLU A 469 2.16 -6.02 -21.71
CA GLU A 469 1.73 -5.91 -23.11
C GLU A 469 2.14 -4.57 -23.74
N SER A 470 2.15 -3.48 -22.96
CA SER A 470 2.60 -2.17 -23.44
C SER A 470 4.10 -2.14 -23.82
N SER A 471 4.87 -3.10 -23.31
CA SER A 471 6.31 -3.26 -23.60
C SER A 471 6.61 -4.19 -24.77
N ILE A 472 5.63 -4.97 -25.23
CA ILE A 472 5.80 -5.85 -26.37
C ILE A 472 5.90 -4.98 -27.62
N LYS A 473 7.08 -4.94 -28.25
CA LYS A 473 7.21 -4.34 -29.57
C LYS A 473 6.41 -5.20 -30.53
N PRO A 474 5.39 -4.64 -31.20
CA PRO A 474 4.63 -5.39 -32.18
C PRO A 474 5.55 -5.95 -33.26
N ASP A 475 5.45 -7.22 -33.54
CA ASP A 475 6.08 -7.86 -34.70
C ASP A 475 5.03 -8.02 -35.79
N TYR A 476 5.30 -7.44 -36.95
CA TYR A 476 4.39 -7.43 -38.10
C TYR A 476 4.79 -8.50 -39.13
N THR A 477 5.36 -9.59 -38.69
CA THR A 477 5.76 -10.72 -39.54
C THR A 477 5.04 -12.01 -39.14
N GLY A 478 5.04 -13.01 -40.05
CA GLY A 478 4.54 -14.34 -39.76
C GLY A 478 3.25 -14.71 -40.53
N ASP A 479 2.84 -15.95 -40.36
CA ASP A 479 1.68 -16.55 -41.02
C ASP A 479 0.43 -16.37 -40.16
N VAL A 480 -0.64 -15.75 -40.72
CA VAL A 480 -1.87 -15.44 -39.99
C VAL A 480 -3.09 -16.00 -40.73
N ALA A 481 -3.79 -16.94 -40.11
CA ALA A 481 -5.11 -17.37 -40.53
C ALA A 481 -6.18 -16.45 -39.95
N VAL A 482 -7.01 -15.83 -40.81
CA VAL A 482 -8.14 -15.00 -40.40
C VAL A 482 -9.45 -15.72 -40.67
N MET A 483 -10.11 -16.14 -39.60
CA MET A 483 -11.38 -16.86 -39.65
C MET A 483 -12.56 -15.92 -39.49
N ASN A 484 -13.60 -16.09 -40.29
CA ASN A 484 -14.81 -15.28 -40.18
C ASN A 484 -15.82 -15.94 -39.23
N GLY A 485 -15.87 -15.47 -37.98
CA GLY A 485 -16.87 -15.86 -36.98
C GLY A 485 -18.11 -14.97 -37.00
N THR A 486 -18.51 -14.48 -38.19
CA THR A 486 -19.68 -13.58 -38.34
C THR A 486 -20.46 -13.92 -39.63
N ASP A 487 -21.69 -13.43 -39.72
CA ASP A 487 -22.54 -13.57 -40.89
C ASP A 487 -22.15 -12.63 -42.07
N LYS A 488 -21.18 -11.70 -41.84
CA LYS A 488 -20.75 -10.75 -42.88
C LYS A 488 -19.80 -11.40 -43.87
N GLN A 489 -20.30 -11.69 -45.05
CA GLN A 489 -19.51 -12.26 -46.12
C GLN A 489 -18.32 -11.35 -46.50
N GLY A 490 -17.13 -11.97 -46.64
CA GLY A 490 -15.92 -11.28 -47.08
C GLY A 490 -15.16 -10.52 -46.00
N LEU A 491 -15.63 -10.50 -44.72
CA LEU A 491 -14.98 -9.80 -43.63
C LEU A 491 -13.55 -10.31 -43.37
N ALA A 492 -13.36 -11.65 -43.33
CA ALA A 492 -12.03 -12.25 -43.15
C ALA A 492 -11.06 -11.87 -44.26
N ALA A 493 -11.53 -11.86 -45.53
CA ALA A 493 -10.70 -11.45 -46.67
C ALA A 493 -10.28 -9.97 -46.58
N GLN A 494 -11.18 -9.09 -46.13
CA GLN A 494 -10.90 -7.67 -45.92
C GLN A 494 -9.84 -7.50 -44.82
N LYS A 495 -9.99 -8.18 -43.66
CA LYS A 495 -9.06 -8.09 -42.54
C LYS A 495 -7.71 -8.75 -42.88
N ALA A 496 -7.69 -9.87 -43.57
CA ALA A 496 -6.45 -10.49 -44.10
C ALA A 496 -5.69 -9.53 -45.05
N ALA A 497 -6.39 -8.78 -45.90
CA ALA A 497 -5.75 -7.79 -46.76
C ALA A 497 -5.10 -6.63 -45.93
N ALA A 498 -5.73 -6.21 -44.84
CA ALA A 498 -5.15 -5.23 -43.95
C ALA A 498 -3.86 -5.75 -43.28
N LEU A 499 -3.85 -7.00 -42.81
CA LEU A 499 -2.68 -7.65 -42.24
C LEU A 499 -1.55 -7.81 -43.25
N LYS A 500 -1.86 -8.18 -44.52
CA LYS A 500 -0.87 -8.21 -45.59
C LYS A 500 -0.21 -6.84 -45.80
N THR A 501 -0.97 -5.80 -45.77
CA THR A 501 -0.45 -4.43 -45.91
C THR A 501 0.46 -4.06 -44.74
N ALA A 502 0.23 -4.62 -43.55
CA ALA A 502 1.07 -4.42 -42.35
C ALA A 502 2.35 -5.24 -42.35
N GLY A 503 2.46 -6.30 -43.20
CA GLY A 503 3.67 -7.12 -43.33
C GLY A 503 3.49 -8.62 -43.06
N TYR A 504 2.29 -9.06 -42.69
CA TYR A 504 2.00 -10.49 -42.44
C TYR A 504 1.72 -11.28 -43.73
N ASN A 505 1.98 -12.57 -43.72
CA ASN A 505 1.47 -13.52 -44.70
C ASN A 505 0.07 -14.01 -44.24
N ALA A 506 -0.96 -13.17 -44.42
CA ALA A 506 -2.30 -13.44 -43.90
C ALA A 506 -3.21 -14.04 -44.98
N PHE A 507 -4.08 -14.98 -44.62
CA PHE A 507 -5.08 -15.57 -45.49
C PHE A 507 -6.43 -15.70 -44.76
N ALA A 508 -7.50 -15.73 -45.56
CA ALA A 508 -8.87 -15.77 -45.03
C ALA A 508 -9.41 -17.20 -45.05
N GLU A 509 -10.06 -17.58 -43.97
CA GLU A 509 -10.80 -18.84 -43.82
C GLU A 509 -12.19 -18.56 -43.23
N ASN A 510 -13.06 -19.58 -43.28
CA ASN A 510 -14.37 -19.51 -42.62
C ASN A 510 -14.28 -20.22 -41.27
N SER A 511 -14.92 -19.63 -40.25
CA SER A 511 -15.18 -20.31 -38.98
C SER A 511 -16.54 -20.99 -39.03
N ASP A 512 -16.64 -22.11 -38.33
CA ASP A 512 -17.93 -22.79 -38.12
C ASP A 512 -18.70 -22.18 -36.92
N GLU A 513 -18.11 -21.19 -36.25
CA GLU A 513 -18.65 -20.52 -35.04
C GLU A 513 -19.00 -19.06 -35.35
N ASN A 514 -20.17 -18.61 -34.87
CA ASN A 514 -20.52 -17.21 -34.82
C ASN A 514 -20.19 -16.65 -33.44
N LEU A 515 -19.36 -15.59 -33.39
CA LEU A 515 -18.86 -14.98 -32.17
C LEU A 515 -19.27 -13.52 -32.08
N ASP A 516 -19.61 -13.10 -30.88
CA ASP A 516 -19.88 -11.68 -30.59
C ASP A 516 -18.57 -10.88 -30.54
N SER A 517 -17.48 -11.47 -30.04
CA SER A 517 -16.17 -10.84 -29.85
C SER A 517 -15.06 -11.65 -30.50
N SER A 518 -14.08 -10.96 -31.12
CA SER A 518 -12.92 -11.56 -31.75
C SER A 518 -11.98 -12.22 -30.75
N SER A 519 -11.21 -13.20 -31.23
CA SER A 519 -10.09 -13.84 -30.52
C SER A 519 -8.85 -13.88 -31.38
N ILE A 520 -7.68 -13.72 -30.79
CA ILE A 520 -6.36 -13.82 -31.41
C ILE A 520 -5.59 -14.92 -30.69
N ILE A 521 -5.32 -16.01 -31.36
CA ILE A 521 -4.70 -17.22 -30.81
C ILE A 521 -3.26 -17.29 -31.29
N TYR A 522 -2.29 -17.45 -30.38
CA TYR A 522 -0.87 -17.59 -30.71
C TYR A 522 -0.26 -18.85 -30.09
N ASP A 523 0.92 -19.23 -30.49
CA ASP A 523 1.62 -20.49 -30.15
C ASP A 523 2.11 -20.61 -28.69
N GLY A 524 1.81 -19.61 -27.85
CA GLY A 524 2.26 -19.56 -26.44
C GLY A 524 3.69 -19.04 -26.26
N THR A 525 4.45 -18.76 -27.33
CA THR A 525 5.81 -18.24 -27.26
C THR A 525 5.82 -16.70 -27.10
N LYS A 526 6.96 -16.15 -26.66
CA LYS A 526 7.16 -14.70 -26.58
C LYS A 526 7.12 -14.03 -27.96
N GLU A 527 7.68 -14.69 -28.95
CA GLU A 527 7.69 -14.27 -30.37
C GLU A 527 6.28 -14.28 -30.94
N GLY A 528 5.53 -15.37 -30.74
CA GLY A 528 4.14 -15.49 -31.17
C GLY A 528 3.26 -14.42 -30.51
N ARG A 529 3.50 -14.12 -29.27
CA ARG A 529 2.78 -13.03 -28.57
C ARG A 529 3.08 -11.64 -29.17
N ALA A 530 4.32 -11.35 -29.55
CA ALA A 530 4.68 -10.10 -30.21
C ALA A 530 3.98 -9.96 -31.58
N LYS A 531 3.87 -11.08 -32.35
CA LYS A 531 3.11 -11.14 -33.60
C LYS A 531 1.61 -10.92 -33.35
N ALA A 532 1.02 -11.58 -32.34
CA ALA A 532 -0.37 -11.39 -31.94
C ALA A 532 -0.68 -9.94 -31.56
N TYR A 533 0.26 -9.28 -30.89
CA TYR A 533 0.14 -7.87 -30.53
C TYR A 533 0.11 -6.94 -31.76
N GLY A 534 0.95 -7.22 -32.77
CA GLY A 534 0.92 -6.52 -34.05
C GLY A 534 -0.39 -6.72 -34.81
N VAL A 535 -0.94 -7.94 -34.78
CA VAL A 535 -2.25 -8.27 -35.35
C VAL A 535 -3.36 -7.51 -34.66
N ALA A 536 -3.41 -7.51 -33.32
CA ALA A 536 -4.39 -6.80 -32.52
C ALA A 536 -4.42 -5.30 -32.87
N LYS A 537 -3.23 -4.68 -32.93
CA LYS A 537 -3.07 -3.29 -33.30
C LYS A 537 -3.51 -2.98 -34.72
N THR A 538 -3.19 -3.85 -35.68
CA THR A 538 -3.54 -3.67 -37.08
C THR A 538 -5.06 -3.77 -37.33
N LEU A 539 -5.73 -4.67 -36.63
CA LEU A 539 -7.16 -4.92 -36.78
C LEU A 539 -8.04 -4.10 -35.82
N ASN A 540 -7.41 -3.33 -34.91
CA ASN A 540 -8.08 -2.63 -33.82
C ASN A 540 -8.92 -3.57 -32.94
N ILE A 541 -8.34 -4.73 -32.60
CA ILE A 541 -8.90 -5.71 -31.66
C ILE A 541 -8.24 -5.46 -30.29
N PRO A 542 -9.01 -5.47 -29.19
CA PRO A 542 -8.44 -5.33 -27.86
C PRO A 542 -7.38 -6.41 -27.56
N THR A 543 -6.30 -6.05 -26.89
CA THR A 543 -5.24 -7.01 -26.52
C THR A 543 -5.73 -8.09 -25.55
N SER A 544 -6.82 -7.85 -24.83
CA SER A 544 -7.54 -8.86 -24.03
C SER A 544 -8.09 -10.04 -24.86
N ALA A 545 -8.19 -9.88 -26.18
CA ALA A 545 -8.57 -10.95 -27.10
C ALA A 545 -7.42 -11.92 -27.42
N ILE A 546 -6.17 -11.59 -27.06
CA ILE A 546 -4.99 -12.42 -27.31
C ILE A 546 -4.93 -13.58 -26.29
N LYS A 547 -4.89 -14.81 -26.80
CA LYS A 547 -4.88 -16.04 -25.98
C LYS A 547 -3.84 -17.01 -26.50
N PRO A 548 -3.13 -17.74 -25.62
CA PRO A 548 -2.29 -18.85 -26.07
C PRO A 548 -3.15 -19.98 -26.63
N ASN A 549 -2.64 -20.69 -27.62
CA ASN A 549 -3.30 -21.87 -28.20
C ASN A 549 -3.35 -22.99 -27.15
N ASP A 550 -4.54 -23.41 -26.79
CA ASP A 550 -4.79 -24.55 -25.90
C ASP A 550 -4.77 -25.92 -26.61
N GLY A 551 -4.36 -25.93 -27.90
CA GLY A 551 -4.36 -27.11 -28.76
C GLY A 551 -5.65 -27.28 -29.56
N SER A 552 -6.60 -26.36 -29.45
CA SER A 552 -7.86 -26.40 -30.21
C SER A 552 -7.73 -25.85 -31.63
N TYR A 553 -6.68 -25.10 -31.93
CA TYR A 553 -6.45 -24.42 -33.19
C TYR A 553 -5.22 -24.98 -33.94
N PRO A 554 -5.16 -24.82 -35.28
CA PRO A 554 -4.02 -25.25 -36.07
C PRO A 554 -2.69 -24.67 -35.57
N THR A 555 -1.62 -25.47 -35.66
CA THR A 555 -0.25 -25.10 -35.26
C THR A 555 0.67 -24.87 -36.45
N ASP A 556 0.13 -24.87 -37.66
CA ASP A 556 0.84 -24.62 -38.92
C ASP A 556 0.87 -23.14 -39.32
N VAL A 557 0.27 -22.27 -38.49
CA VAL A 557 0.33 -20.83 -38.60
C VAL A 557 0.79 -20.24 -37.26
N ASP A 558 1.44 -19.08 -37.32
CA ASP A 558 1.88 -18.38 -36.10
C ASP A 558 0.68 -17.85 -35.28
N ILE A 559 -0.32 -17.30 -35.99
CA ILE A 559 -1.48 -16.65 -35.38
C ILE A 559 -2.78 -17.12 -36.07
N THR A 560 -3.78 -17.44 -35.27
CA THR A 560 -5.17 -17.62 -35.73
C THR A 560 -6.04 -16.48 -35.18
N VAL A 561 -6.68 -15.74 -36.06
CA VAL A 561 -7.65 -14.68 -35.70
C VAL A 561 -9.05 -15.21 -35.99
N ILE A 562 -9.95 -15.13 -35.02
CA ILE A 562 -11.37 -15.41 -35.20
C ILE A 562 -12.09 -14.08 -35.01
N LEU A 563 -12.73 -13.60 -36.08
CA LEU A 563 -13.42 -12.32 -36.06
C LEU A 563 -14.81 -12.45 -35.41
N GLY A 564 -15.14 -11.56 -34.51
CA GLY A 564 -16.47 -11.43 -33.91
C GLY A 564 -17.31 -10.33 -34.55
N ALA A 565 -18.56 -10.25 -34.12
CA ALA A 565 -19.55 -9.29 -34.67
C ALA A 565 -19.14 -7.82 -34.44
N GLU A 566 -18.31 -7.48 -33.44
CA GLU A 566 -17.78 -6.15 -33.21
C GLU A 566 -16.91 -5.64 -34.37
N GLN A 567 -16.40 -6.51 -35.24
CA GLN A 567 -15.61 -6.14 -36.41
C GLN A 567 -16.45 -5.79 -37.65
N ILE A 568 -17.79 -5.84 -37.52
CA ILE A 568 -18.73 -5.58 -38.62
C ILE A 568 -18.91 -4.08 -38.87
N THR A 569 -18.59 -3.24 -37.88
CA THR A 569 -18.78 -1.77 -37.93
C THR A 569 -17.83 -1.06 -38.89
#